data_f2f3fb5a9e4ea452cbf4ec5e0ae1087c
#
_entry.id   f2f3fb5a9e4ea452cbf4ec5e0ae1087c
#
_cell.length_a   1.000
_cell.length_b   1.000
_cell.length_c   1.000
_cell.angle_alpha   90.00
_cell.angle_beta   90.00
_cell.angle_gamma   90.00
#
_symmetry.space_group_name_H-M   'P 1'
#
loop_
_entity.id
_entity.type
_entity.pdbx_description
1 polymer ?
#
loop_
_entity_poly.entity_id
_entity_poly.type
_entity_poly.pdbx_seq_one_letter_code
_entity_poly.pdbx_strand_id
1 'polypeptide(L)'
;MKEIQISRRLQNVAAFVQEGKQLADVGCDHGYIPIYLLQKKKIEKAIAMDINQGPLMRAKEHIEEWGLENYIDTRLSDGVGALKPNEVQSVVIAGMGGPLMEKILTEGNEVLQTVTELVLQPQSEIGHFRRFLIENGYEITHEEMILEDGKYYPIMRVVHGKTEEQTEAEYLYGKKLLQNRNPVLKEFLDREQVKAEELLEKLRKSQTPSAKARISQLEKEWKDRKEALAYYEV
;
A
#
# COMPACT_ATOMS: atom_id res chain seq x y z
N MET A 1 -13.18 -25.26 -11.96
CA MET A 1 -11.69 -25.21 -11.96
C MET A 1 -11.23 -24.88 -10.55
N LYS A 2 -10.11 -25.43 -10.12
CA LYS A 2 -9.52 -25.09 -8.82
C LYS A 2 -9.05 -23.63 -8.89
N GLU A 3 -9.36 -22.82 -7.87
CA GLU A 3 -8.88 -21.42 -7.80
C GLU A 3 -7.74 -21.32 -6.79
N ILE A 4 -6.77 -20.42 -7.07
CA ILE A 4 -5.71 -20.13 -6.14
C ILE A 4 -6.29 -19.44 -4.90
N GLN A 5 -5.86 -19.89 -3.73
CA GLN A 5 -6.24 -19.27 -2.46
C GLN A 5 -5.15 -18.30 -2.06
N ILE A 6 -5.53 -17.04 -1.87
CA ILE A 6 -4.63 -15.97 -1.43
C ILE A 6 -5.17 -15.34 -0.15
N SER A 7 -4.30 -14.69 0.64
CA SER A 7 -4.68 -14.02 1.88
C SER A 7 -5.72 -12.92 1.64
N ARG A 8 -6.47 -12.57 2.68
CA ARG A 8 -7.44 -11.47 2.62
C ARG A 8 -6.77 -10.16 2.20
N ARG A 9 -5.55 -9.90 2.66
CA ARG A 9 -4.74 -8.75 2.26
C ARG A 9 -4.54 -8.73 0.75
N LEU A 10 -4.05 -9.81 0.15
CA LEU A 10 -3.82 -9.88 -1.29
C LEU A 10 -5.11 -9.83 -2.11
N GLN A 11 -6.23 -10.38 -1.59
CA GLN A 11 -7.54 -10.25 -2.24
C GLN A 11 -7.97 -8.80 -2.31
N ASN A 12 -7.77 -8.02 -1.24
CA ASN A 12 -8.11 -6.59 -1.22
C ASN A 12 -7.17 -5.78 -2.13
N VAL A 13 -5.87 -6.07 -2.18
CA VAL A 13 -4.97 -5.45 -3.16
C VAL A 13 -5.45 -5.74 -4.59
N ALA A 14 -5.74 -6.99 -4.91
CA ALA A 14 -6.27 -7.38 -6.22
C ALA A 14 -7.62 -6.73 -6.55
N ALA A 15 -8.47 -6.47 -5.55
CA ALA A 15 -9.75 -5.80 -5.74
C ALA A 15 -9.59 -4.36 -6.27
N PHE A 16 -8.52 -3.67 -5.91
CA PHE A 16 -8.21 -2.30 -6.32
C PHE A 16 -7.75 -2.18 -7.79
N VAL A 17 -7.22 -3.24 -8.40
CA VAL A 17 -6.83 -3.24 -9.82
C VAL A 17 -8.07 -3.08 -10.70
N GLN A 18 -8.04 -2.18 -11.67
CA GLN A 18 -9.13 -2.01 -12.65
C GLN A 18 -9.19 -3.17 -13.65
N GLU A 19 -10.41 -3.50 -14.12
CA GLU A 19 -10.60 -4.55 -15.10
C GLU A 19 -10.06 -4.17 -16.49
N GLY A 20 -9.68 -5.20 -17.28
CA GLY A 20 -9.23 -5.03 -18.65
C GLY A 20 -7.86 -4.41 -18.83
N LYS A 21 -7.05 -4.33 -17.75
CA LYS A 21 -5.70 -3.76 -17.77
C LYS A 21 -4.64 -4.85 -17.89
N GLN A 22 -3.51 -4.52 -18.57
CA GLN A 22 -2.30 -5.30 -18.41
C GLN A 22 -1.59 -4.86 -17.13
N LEU A 23 -1.16 -5.82 -16.33
CA LEU A 23 -0.63 -5.61 -15.00
C LEU A 23 0.87 -5.86 -14.92
N ALA A 24 1.60 -5.06 -14.16
CA ALA A 24 2.88 -5.45 -13.59
C ALA A 24 2.78 -5.59 -12.07
N ASP A 25 3.28 -6.69 -11.52
CA ASP A 25 3.37 -6.97 -10.09
C ASP A 25 4.84 -6.91 -9.67
N VAL A 26 5.19 -5.90 -8.87
CA VAL A 26 6.56 -5.60 -8.45
C VAL A 26 6.82 -6.14 -7.06
N GLY A 27 7.81 -7.03 -6.93
CA GLY A 27 8.02 -7.85 -5.73
C GLY A 27 6.97 -8.95 -5.64
N CYS A 28 6.76 -9.66 -6.77
CA CYS A 28 5.66 -10.60 -6.97
C CYS A 28 5.71 -11.86 -6.09
N ASP A 29 6.87 -12.12 -5.45
CA ASP A 29 7.17 -13.28 -4.62
C ASP A 29 6.71 -14.61 -5.29
N HIS A 30 5.52 -15.08 -5.01
CA HIS A 30 4.95 -16.32 -5.55
C HIS A 30 4.04 -16.14 -6.77
N GLY A 31 3.90 -14.91 -7.29
CA GLY A 31 3.02 -14.60 -8.43
C GLY A 31 1.53 -14.69 -8.09
N TYR A 32 1.16 -14.60 -6.83
CA TYR A 32 -0.22 -14.80 -6.35
C TYR A 32 -1.22 -13.80 -6.94
N ILE A 33 -0.88 -12.53 -6.99
CA ILE A 33 -1.78 -11.47 -7.51
C ILE A 33 -2.06 -11.64 -8.99
N PRO A 34 -1.05 -11.80 -9.88
CA PRO A 34 -1.28 -12.04 -11.31
C PRO A 34 -2.12 -13.29 -11.58
N ILE A 35 -1.78 -14.42 -10.93
CA ILE A 35 -2.53 -15.68 -11.10
C ILE A 35 -3.99 -15.51 -10.69
N TYR A 36 -4.24 -14.92 -9.51
CA TYR A 36 -5.58 -14.69 -8.99
C TYR A 36 -6.41 -13.80 -9.93
N LEU A 37 -5.84 -12.68 -10.40
CA LEU A 37 -6.54 -11.74 -11.27
C LEU A 37 -6.87 -12.33 -12.65
N LEU A 38 -5.99 -13.16 -13.22
CA LEU A 38 -6.25 -13.88 -14.47
C LEU A 38 -7.36 -14.94 -14.29
N GLN A 39 -7.34 -15.70 -13.19
CA GLN A 39 -8.39 -16.67 -12.89
C GLN A 39 -9.76 -15.99 -12.69
N LYS A 40 -9.78 -14.77 -12.14
CA LYS A 40 -10.99 -13.95 -12.01
C LYS A 40 -11.36 -13.24 -13.33
N LYS A 41 -10.59 -13.41 -14.39
CA LYS A 41 -10.75 -12.72 -15.69
C LYS A 41 -10.77 -11.20 -15.58
N LYS A 42 -10.10 -10.67 -14.55
CA LYS A 42 -10.04 -9.24 -14.29
C LYS A 42 -8.97 -8.55 -15.13
N ILE A 43 -7.91 -9.29 -15.49
CA ILE A 43 -6.85 -8.84 -16.40
C ILE A 43 -6.66 -9.86 -17.52
N GLU A 44 -6.02 -9.44 -18.62
CA GLU A 44 -5.75 -10.30 -19.75
C GLU A 44 -4.31 -10.86 -19.74
N LYS A 45 -3.36 -10.08 -19.25
CA LYS A 45 -1.94 -10.42 -19.16
C LYS A 45 -1.29 -9.75 -17.96
N ALA A 46 -0.20 -10.33 -17.49
CA ALA A 46 0.62 -9.74 -16.44
C ALA A 46 2.12 -9.95 -16.66
N ILE A 47 2.90 -9.12 -15.95
CA ILE A 47 4.35 -9.25 -15.82
C ILE A 47 4.63 -9.35 -14.32
N ALA A 48 5.13 -10.49 -13.88
CA ALA A 48 5.54 -10.73 -12.50
C ALA A 48 7.03 -10.42 -12.36
N MET A 49 7.39 -9.50 -11.47
CA MET A 49 8.77 -9.02 -11.33
C MET A 49 9.27 -9.15 -9.90
N ASP A 50 10.53 -9.51 -9.74
CA ASP A 50 11.24 -9.47 -8.46
C ASP A 50 12.72 -9.14 -8.70
N ILE A 51 13.36 -8.53 -7.71
CA ILE A 51 14.80 -8.25 -7.74
C ILE A 51 15.62 -9.52 -7.47
N ASN A 52 15.03 -10.50 -6.82
CA ASN A 52 15.69 -11.74 -6.43
C ASN A 52 15.25 -12.91 -7.32
N GLN A 53 16.21 -13.73 -7.75
CA GLN A 53 15.91 -14.91 -8.56
C GLN A 53 15.06 -15.97 -7.82
N GLY A 54 15.27 -16.16 -6.51
CA GLY A 54 14.54 -17.16 -5.72
C GLY A 54 13.01 -16.94 -5.73
N PRO A 55 12.50 -15.76 -5.30
CA PRO A 55 11.09 -15.42 -5.43
C PRO A 55 10.57 -15.55 -6.86
N LEU A 56 11.34 -15.06 -7.83
CA LEU A 56 10.93 -15.11 -9.24
C LEU A 56 10.81 -16.54 -9.77
N MET A 57 11.70 -17.44 -9.37
CA MET A 57 11.59 -18.88 -9.73
C MET A 57 10.34 -19.52 -9.13
N ARG A 58 10.03 -19.24 -7.86
CA ARG A 58 8.78 -19.72 -7.23
C ARG A 58 7.54 -19.18 -7.97
N ALA A 59 7.56 -17.91 -8.36
CA ALA A 59 6.48 -17.35 -9.16
C ALA A 59 6.32 -18.10 -10.49
N LYS A 60 7.43 -18.38 -11.17
CA LYS A 60 7.43 -19.14 -12.44
C LYS A 60 6.88 -20.55 -12.27
N GLU A 61 7.31 -21.28 -11.27
CA GLU A 61 6.81 -22.62 -10.94
C GLU A 61 5.29 -22.61 -10.70
N HIS A 62 4.79 -21.66 -9.91
CA HIS A 62 3.35 -21.52 -9.68
C HIS A 62 2.58 -21.16 -10.96
N ILE A 63 3.13 -20.25 -11.79
CA ILE A 63 2.50 -19.86 -13.06
C ILE A 63 2.35 -21.09 -13.98
N GLU A 64 3.39 -21.95 -14.06
CA GLU A 64 3.38 -23.20 -14.81
C GLU A 64 2.39 -24.21 -14.23
N GLU A 65 2.33 -24.38 -12.90
CA GLU A 65 1.35 -25.25 -12.21
C GLU A 65 -0.11 -24.88 -12.53
N TRP A 66 -0.38 -23.59 -12.76
CA TRP A 66 -1.71 -23.10 -13.11
C TRP A 66 -1.94 -23.01 -14.62
N GLY A 67 -0.97 -23.34 -15.47
CA GLY A 67 -1.06 -23.30 -16.94
C GLY A 67 -1.23 -21.86 -17.49
N LEU A 68 -0.60 -20.88 -16.83
CA LEU A 68 -0.73 -19.45 -17.15
C LEU A 68 0.54 -18.83 -17.78
N GLU A 69 1.50 -19.65 -18.19
CA GLU A 69 2.78 -19.23 -18.77
C GLU A 69 2.65 -18.44 -20.09
N ASN A 70 1.53 -18.57 -20.77
CA ASN A 70 1.23 -17.76 -21.98
C ASN A 70 0.60 -16.39 -21.65
N TYR A 71 0.26 -16.14 -20.39
CA TYR A 71 -0.44 -14.94 -19.92
C TYR A 71 0.36 -14.13 -18.91
N ILE A 72 1.33 -14.76 -18.21
CA ILE A 72 2.17 -14.11 -17.22
C ILE A 72 3.64 -14.28 -17.63
N ASP A 73 4.29 -13.16 -17.96
CA ASP A 73 5.73 -13.08 -18.13
C ASP A 73 6.43 -12.89 -16.78
N THR A 74 7.65 -13.43 -16.62
CA THR A 74 8.44 -13.26 -15.41
C THR A 74 9.74 -12.54 -15.71
N ARG A 75 10.07 -11.48 -14.96
CA ARG A 75 11.27 -10.66 -15.19
C ARG A 75 12.05 -10.39 -13.91
N LEU A 76 13.36 -10.60 -13.98
CA LEU A 76 14.26 -10.10 -12.93
C LEU A 76 14.38 -8.58 -13.09
N SER A 77 14.02 -7.82 -12.04
CA SER A 77 13.92 -6.36 -12.10
C SER A 77 14.12 -5.71 -10.73
N ASP A 78 14.94 -4.67 -10.67
CA ASP A 78 14.91 -3.72 -9.54
C ASP A 78 13.76 -2.73 -9.81
N GLY A 79 12.73 -2.81 -8.97
CA GLY A 79 11.50 -2.06 -9.18
C GLY A 79 10.88 -2.30 -10.56
N VAL A 80 10.58 -1.22 -11.28
CA VAL A 80 9.97 -1.24 -12.62
C VAL A 80 10.99 -1.16 -13.78
N GLY A 81 12.28 -1.28 -13.49
CA GLY A 81 13.36 -1.07 -14.48
C GLY A 81 13.33 -2.01 -15.68
N ALA A 82 12.68 -3.18 -15.60
CA ALA A 82 12.52 -4.10 -16.71
C ALA A 82 11.26 -3.85 -17.55
N LEU A 83 10.45 -2.86 -17.23
CA LEU A 83 9.29 -2.44 -18.02
C LEU A 83 9.69 -1.45 -19.10
N LYS A 84 8.91 -1.43 -20.18
CA LYS A 84 9.00 -0.41 -21.23
C LYS A 84 7.82 0.58 -21.07
N PRO A 85 8.00 1.84 -21.51
CA PRO A 85 6.87 2.77 -21.59
C PRO A 85 5.69 2.19 -22.40
N ASN A 86 4.47 2.40 -21.90
CA ASN A 86 3.20 1.91 -22.47
C ASN A 86 3.04 0.37 -22.49
N GLU A 87 3.87 -0.39 -21.79
CA GLU A 87 3.78 -1.86 -21.77
C GLU A 87 2.66 -2.37 -20.87
N VAL A 88 2.39 -1.68 -19.75
CA VAL A 88 1.32 -2.01 -18.82
C VAL A 88 0.50 -0.76 -18.47
N GLN A 89 -0.75 -0.97 -18.06
CA GLN A 89 -1.63 0.11 -17.61
C GLN A 89 -1.74 0.17 -16.10
N SER A 90 -1.54 -0.93 -15.40
CA SER A 90 -1.61 -1.03 -13.94
C SER A 90 -0.30 -1.56 -13.38
N VAL A 91 0.15 -0.99 -12.27
CA VAL A 91 1.30 -1.49 -11.50
C VAL A 91 0.87 -1.74 -10.06
N VAL A 92 1.14 -2.93 -9.55
CA VAL A 92 0.96 -3.28 -8.13
C VAL A 92 2.33 -3.31 -7.46
N ILE A 93 2.42 -2.64 -6.30
CA ILE A 93 3.57 -2.74 -5.39
C ILE A 93 2.99 -2.98 -3.98
N ALA A 94 3.10 -4.19 -3.47
CA ALA A 94 2.50 -4.55 -2.20
C ALA A 94 3.50 -5.21 -1.23
N GLY A 95 3.37 -4.90 0.06
CA GLY A 95 4.19 -5.55 1.09
C GLY A 95 5.57 -4.94 1.29
N MET A 96 5.83 -3.75 0.76
CA MET A 96 7.12 -3.05 0.87
C MET A 96 7.04 -1.86 1.83
N GLY A 97 8.17 -1.43 2.38
CA GLY A 97 8.25 -0.19 3.15
C GLY A 97 8.07 1.05 2.27
N GLY A 98 7.52 2.14 2.85
CA GLY A 98 7.34 3.42 2.15
C GLY A 98 8.61 3.91 1.45
N PRO A 99 9.77 3.99 2.12
CA PRO A 99 11.00 4.48 1.50
C PRO A 99 11.46 3.67 0.27
N LEU A 100 11.22 2.34 0.27
CA LEU A 100 11.53 1.52 -0.89
C LEU A 100 10.57 1.80 -2.05
N MET A 101 9.29 1.99 -1.75
CA MET A 101 8.30 2.38 -2.76
C MET A 101 8.64 3.76 -3.36
N GLU A 102 9.01 4.74 -2.54
CA GLU A 102 9.46 6.07 -2.99
C GLU A 102 10.64 5.96 -3.97
N LYS A 103 11.64 5.14 -3.62
CA LYS A 103 12.76 4.85 -4.51
C LYS A 103 12.29 4.28 -5.85
N ILE A 104 11.44 3.24 -5.83
CA ILE A 104 10.92 2.60 -7.06
C ILE A 104 10.14 3.61 -7.91
N LEU A 105 9.29 4.44 -7.31
CA LEU A 105 8.50 5.44 -8.04
C LEU A 105 9.38 6.54 -8.63
N THR A 106 10.42 6.95 -7.92
CA THR A 106 11.36 7.98 -8.38
C THR A 106 12.24 7.48 -9.52
N GLU A 107 12.87 6.32 -9.36
CA GLU A 107 13.76 5.74 -10.37
C GLU A 107 13.00 5.25 -11.61
N GLY A 108 11.76 4.79 -11.43
CA GLY A 108 10.89 4.30 -12.49
C GLY A 108 10.04 5.38 -13.18
N ASN A 109 10.23 6.65 -12.87
CA ASN A 109 9.35 7.74 -13.29
C ASN A 109 9.05 7.75 -14.81
N GLU A 110 10.04 7.51 -15.68
CA GLU A 110 9.84 7.50 -17.13
C GLU A 110 8.78 6.49 -17.57
N VAL A 111 8.85 5.26 -17.05
CA VAL A 111 7.88 4.20 -17.35
C VAL A 111 6.54 4.51 -16.68
N LEU A 112 6.56 4.92 -15.41
CA LEU A 112 5.37 5.15 -14.62
C LEU A 112 4.51 6.31 -15.12
N GLN A 113 5.08 7.30 -15.82
CA GLN A 113 4.32 8.35 -16.52
C GLN A 113 3.36 7.79 -17.57
N THR A 114 3.59 6.58 -18.07
CA THR A 114 2.72 5.92 -19.06
C THR A 114 1.68 4.97 -18.44
N VAL A 115 1.78 4.74 -17.13
CA VAL A 115 0.88 3.86 -16.35
C VAL A 115 -0.35 4.64 -15.92
N THR A 116 -1.52 4.04 -16.05
CA THR A 116 -2.79 4.72 -15.73
C THR A 116 -3.19 4.61 -14.27
N GLU A 117 -2.72 3.59 -13.56
CA GLU A 117 -2.97 3.42 -12.13
C GLU A 117 -1.86 2.66 -11.41
N LEU A 118 -1.67 2.99 -10.16
CA LEU A 118 -0.85 2.26 -9.21
C LEU A 118 -1.73 1.72 -8.09
N VAL A 119 -1.51 0.48 -7.68
CA VAL A 119 -2.10 -0.10 -6.47
C VAL A 119 -0.97 -0.35 -5.48
N LEU A 120 -0.93 0.43 -4.42
CA LEU A 120 0.18 0.50 -3.49
C LEU A 120 -0.25 0.05 -2.09
N GLN A 121 0.53 -0.85 -1.48
CA GLN A 121 0.29 -1.30 -0.12
C GLN A 121 1.57 -1.15 0.71
N PRO A 122 1.85 0.05 1.28
CA PRO A 122 3.01 0.32 2.12
C PRO A 122 2.86 -0.34 3.49
N GLN A 123 3.99 -0.77 4.09
CA GLN A 123 4.03 -1.38 5.43
C GLN A 123 4.72 -0.51 6.49
N SER A 124 5.39 0.55 6.09
CA SER A 124 6.06 1.49 7.00
C SER A 124 6.01 2.91 6.46
N GLU A 125 6.19 3.90 7.34
CA GLU A 125 6.26 5.33 7.03
C GLU A 125 5.12 5.84 6.15
N ILE A 126 3.90 5.33 6.42
CA ILE A 126 2.73 5.46 5.54
C ILE A 126 2.32 6.92 5.35
N GLY A 127 2.36 7.72 6.42
CA GLY A 127 2.05 9.16 6.34
C GLY A 127 3.05 9.93 5.48
N HIS A 128 4.34 9.61 5.62
CA HIS A 128 5.39 10.18 4.77
C HIS A 128 5.22 9.78 3.31
N PHE A 129 4.92 8.51 3.07
CA PHE A 129 4.68 8.01 1.73
C PHE A 129 3.46 8.67 1.03
N ARG A 130 2.36 8.93 1.77
CA ARG A 130 1.23 9.71 1.23
C ARG A 130 1.64 11.12 0.84
N ARG A 131 2.43 11.78 1.67
CA ARG A 131 2.98 13.11 1.38
C ARG A 131 3.84 13.09 0.12
N PHE A 132 4.77 12.12 0.05
CA PHE A 132 5.60 11.92 -1.15
C PHE A 132 4.75 11.77 -2.42
N LEU A 133 3.70 10.97 -2.40
CA LEU A 133 2.81 10.78 -3.57
C LEU A 133 2.22 12.11 -4.03
N ILE A 134 1.67 12.90 -3.13
CA ILE A 134 1.03 14.17 -3.46
C ILE A 134 2.04 15.21 -3.97
N GLU A 135 3.20 15.32 -3.34
CA GLU A 135 4.28 16.23 -3.74
C GLU A 135 4.89 15.86 -5.10
N ASN A 136 4.80 14.59 -5.52
CA ASN A 136 5.31 14.11 -6.80
C ASN A 136 4.24 13.95 -7.89
N GLY A 137 3.08 14.60 -7.74
CA GLY A 137 2.06 14.68 -8.78
C GLY A 137 1.19 13.44 -8.91
N TYR A 138 1.03 12.71 -7.82
CA TYR A 138 0.09 11.60 -7.71
C TYR A 138 -1.16 11.99 -6.89
N GLU A 139 -2.30 11.43 -7.26
CA GLU A 139 -3.56 11.54 -6.53
C GLU A 139 -3.97 10.18 -5.97
N ILE A 140 -4.26 10.12 -4.68
CA ILE A 140 -4.84 8.94 -4.03
C ILE A 140 -6.36 9.01 -4.23
N THR A 141 -6.87 8.20 -5.15
CA THR A 141 -8.30 8.22 -5.51
C THR A 141 -9.16 7.37 -4.58
N HIS A 142 -8.62 6.26 -4.08
CA HIS A 142 -9.29 5.32 -3.18
C HIS A 142 -8.31 4.80 -2.14
N GLU A 143 -8.81 4.57 -0.94
CA GLU A 143 -8.08 3.89 0.13
C GLU A 143 -8.99 2.89 0.84
N GLU A 144 -8.39 1.80 1.26
CA GLU A 144 -8.99 0.81 2.15
C GLU A 144 -7.98 0.45 3.24
N MET A 145 -8.47 0.06 4.40
CA MET A 145 -7.65 -0.50 5.46
C MET A 145 -8.23 -1.83 5.90
N ILE A 146 -7.39 -2.84 5.99
CA ILE A 146 -7.79 -4.15 6.45
C ILE A 146 -6.98 -4.56 7.67
N LEU A 147 -7.60 -5.39 8.52
CA LEU A 147 -6.95 -6.06 9.64
C LEU A 147 -6.80 -7.54 9.29
N GLU A 148 -5.57 -8.02 9.29
CA GLU A 148 -5.23 -9.44 9.09
C GLU A 148 -4.11 -9.82 10.05
N ASP A 149 -4.26 -10.92 10.78
CA ASP A 149 -3.29 -11.43 11.76
C ASP A 149 -2.79 -10.37 12.77
N GLY A 150 -3.72 -9.50 13.22
CA GLY A 150 -3.45 -8.43 14.19
C GLY A 150 -2.67 -7.24 13.65
N LYS A 151 -2.42 -7.18 12.34
CA LYS A 151 -1.75 -6.06 11.66
C LYS A 151 -2.72 -5.31 10.74
N TYR A 152 -2.57 -3.99 10.70
CA TYR A 152 -3.35 -3.10 9.85
C TYR A 152 -2.60 -2.83 8.55
N TYR A 153 -3.29 -2.97 7.43
CA TYR A 153 -2.72 -2.84 6.09
C TYR A 153 -3.53 -1.80 5.30
N PRO A 154 -3.03 -0.58 5.13
CA PRO A 154 -3.62 0.38 4.20
C PRO A 154 -3.30 -0.02 2.76
N ILE A 155 -4.27 0.16 1.88
CA ILE A 155 -4.17 -0.08 0.44
C ILE A 155 -4.63 1.19 -0.26
N MET A 156 -3.91 1.63 -1.27
CA MET A 156 -4.16 2.87 -2.00
C MET A 156 -4.25 2.59 -3.49
N ARG A 157 -5.28 3.11 -4.16
CA ARG A 157 -5.27 3.28 -5.61
C ARG A 157 -4.88 4.70 -5.94
N VAL A 158 -3.86 4.82 -6.78
CA VAL A 158 -3.19 6.08 -7.08
C VAL A 158 -3.17 6.28 -8.60
N VAL A 159 -3.37 7.49 -9.03
CA VAL A 159 -3.27 7.92 -10.43
C VAL A 159 -2.38 9.16 -10.53
N HIS A 160 -1.96 9.54 -11.74
CA HIS A 160 -1.36 10.86 -11.95
C HIS A 160 -2.42 11.94 -11.77
N GLY A 161 -2.12 12.94 -10.99
CA GLY A 161 -3.04 14.02 -10.67
C GLY A 161 -2.47 15.02 -9.70
N LYS A 162 -3.22 16.13 -9.52
CA LYS A 162 -2.89 17.15 -8.51
C LYS A 162 -3.94 17.08 -7.41
N THR A 163 -3.47 17.00 -6.20
CA THR A 163 -4.30 17.03 -5.01
C THR A 163 -4.02 18.31 -4.22
N GLU A 164 -5.03 18.89 -3.62
CA GLU A 164 -4.85 19.98 -2.66
C GLU A 164 -4.05 19.49 -1.45
N GLU A 165 -3.38 20.45 -0.79
CA GLU A 165 -2.68 20.20 0.46
C GLU A 165 -3.61 19.57 1.50
N GLN A 166 -3.10 18.60 2.23
CA GLN A 166 -3.85 17.83 3.22
C GLN A 166 -3.42 18.24 4.63
N THR A 167 -4.29 18.00 5.61
CA THR A 167 -3.91 18.16 7.02
C THR A 167 -2.94 17.05 7.46
N GLU A 168 -2.25 17.26 8.59
CA GLU A 168 -1.35 16.22 9.13
C GLU A 168 -2.11 14.93 9.43
N ALA A 169 -3.32 15.03 9.98
CA ALA A 169 -4.18 13.89 10.23
C ALA A 169 -4.55 13.13 8.93
N GLU A 170 -4.84 13.84 7.84
CA GLU A 170 -5.12 13.24 6.54
C GLU A 170 -3.90 12.51 5.96
N TYR A 171 -2.69 13.06 6.10
CA TYR A 171 -1.46 12.35 5.71
C TYR A 171 -1.22 11.11 6.57
N LEU A 172 -1.33 11.22 7.89
CA LEU A 172 -1.06 10.11 8.81
C LEU A 172 -2.05 8.95 8.64
N TYR A 173 -3.33 9.26 8.53
CA TYR A 173 -4.39 8.27 8.61
C TYR A 173 -5.12 7.99 7.28
N GLY A 174 -4.93 8.82 6.25
CA GLY A 174 -5.52 8.66 4.93
C GLY A 174 -6.81 9.45 4.74
N LYS A 175 -6.75 10.45 3.86
CA LYS A 175 -7.89 11.33 3.57
C LYS A 175 -9.15 10.57 3.17
N LYS A 176 -9.02 9.56 2.28
CA LYS A 176 -10.16 8.77 1.82
C LYS A 176 -10.69 7.83 2.90
N LEU A 177 -9.81 7.28 3.74
CA LEU A 177 -10.21 6.46 4.89
C LEU A 177 -11.02 7.28 5.90
N LEU A 178 -10.58 8.50 6.20
CA LEU A 178 -11.25 9.42 7.12
C LEU A 178 -12.60 9.87 6.55
N GLN A 179 -12.64 10.36 5.31
CA GLN A 179 -13.86 10.80 4.63
C GLN A 179 -14.91 9.70 4.55
N ASN A 180 -14.49 8.46 4.29
CA ASN A 180 -15.37 7.30 4.20
C ASN A 180 -15.66 6.67 5.57
N ARG A 181 -15.12 7.24 6.66
CA ARG A 181 -15.28 6.70 8.02
C ARG A 181 -15.00 5.21 8.10
N ASN A 182 -13.84 4.82 7.52
CA ASN A 182 -13.46 3.41 7.46
C ASN A 182 -13.47 2.77 8.85
N PRO A 183 -14.22 1.67 9.08
CA PRO A 183 -14.40 1.10 10.42
C PRO A 183 -13.11 0.46 10.96
N VAL A 184 -12.24 -0.06 10.09
CA VAL A 184 -10.95 -0.66 10.49
C VAL A 184 -9.97 0.44 10.92
N LEU A 185 -10.00 1.60 10.26
CA LEU A 185 -9.23 2.77 10.71
C LEU A 185 -9.74 3.26 12.07
N LYS A 186 -11.07 3.28 12.30
CA LYS A 186 -11.62 3.65 13.60
C LYS A 186 -11.10 2.75 14.72
N GLU A 187 -11.14 1.44 14.51
CA GLU A 187 -10.60 0.45 15.44
C GLU A 187 -9.10 0.69 15.72
N PHE A 188 -8.33 0.97 14.67
CA PHE A 188 -6.91 1.31 14.80
C PHE A 188 -6.70 2.57 15.66
N LEU A 189 -7.44 3.65 15.39
CA LEU A 189 -7.34 4.91 16.12
C LEU A 189 -7.69 4.74 17.60
N ASP A 190 -8.76 4.02 17.92
CA ASP A 190 -9.18 3.74 19.29
C ASP A 190 -8.11 2.94 20.05
N ARG A 191 -7.57 1.90 19.42
CA ARG A 191 -6.50 1.07 19.99
C ARG A 191 -5.23 1.88 20.28
N GLU A 192 -4.81 2.72 19.33
CA GLU A 192 -3.62 3.58 19.49
C GLU A 192 -3.88 4.69 20.51
N GLN A 193 -5.11 5.14 20.67
CA GLN A 193 -5.51 6.09 21.71
C GLN A 193 -5.29 5.49 23.10
N VAL A 194 -5.83 4.30 23.37
CA VAL A 194 -5.68 3.61 24.66
C VAL A 194 -4.20 3.38 24.99
N LYS A 195 -3.41 2.92 24.03
CA LYS A 195 -1.96 2.72 24.24
C LYS A 195 -1.22 4.01 24.58
N ALA A 196 -1.58 5.11 23.91
CA ALA A 196 -0.98 6.41 24.17
C ALA A 196 -1.32 6.92 25.58
N GLU A 197 -2.55 6.75 26.03
CA GLU A 197 -3.00 7.10 27.39
C GLU A 197 -2.23 6.33 28.46
N GLU A 198 -2.15 5.00 28.32
CA GLU A 198 -1.39 4.15 29.24
C GLU A 198 0.11 4.54 29.29
N LEU A 199 0.69 4.87 28.12
CA LEU A 199 2.09 5.28 28.03
C LEU A 199 2.30 6.66 28.70
N LEU A 200 1.40 7.62 28.45
CA LEU A 200 1.43 8.95 29.07
C LEU A 200 1.38 8.85 30.61
N GLU A 201 0.50 8.03 31.16
CA GLU A 201 0.41 7.81 32.61
C GLU A 201 1.73 7.27 33.20
N LYS A 202 2.37 6.33 32.49
CA LYS A 202 3.69 5.79 32.91
C LYS A 202 4.79 6.85 32.85
N LEU A 203 4.84 7.61 31.75
CA LEU A 203 5.89 8.63 31.53
C LEU A 203 5.75 9.82 32.50
N ARG A 204 4.53 10.23 32.87
CA ARG A 204 4.29 11.31 33.85
C ARG A 204 4.86 11.03 35.24
N LYS A 205 5.07 9.75 35.59
CA LYS A 205 5.71 9.33 36.84
C LYS A 205 7.24 9.49 36.79
N SER A 206 7.81 9.70 35.61
CA SER A 206 9.25 9.87 35.38
C SER A 206 9.60 11.33 35.10
N GLN A 207 10.66 11.83 35.75
CA GLN A 207 11.11 13.21 35.59
C GLN A 207 12.32 13.35 34.64
N THR A 208 12.70 12.28 33.93
CA THR A 208 13.85 12.31 33.04
C THR A 208 13.63 13.20 31.80
N PRO A 209 14.68 13.81 31.25
CA PRO A 209 14.58 14.61 30.02
C PRO A 209 14.00 13.83 28.85
N SER A 210 14.35 12.54 28.72
CA SER A 210 13.82 11.65 27.68
C SER A 210 12.29 11.40 27.83
N ALA A 211 11.81 11.25 29.08
CA ALA A 211 10.38 11.11 29.33
C ALA A 211 9.60 12.39 28.95
N LYS A 212 10.14 13.57 29.27
CA LYS A 212 9.53 14.86 28.90
C LYS A 212 9.48 15.04 27.38
N ALA A 213 10.55 14.71 26.67
CA ALA A 213 10.57 14.76 25.20
C ALA A 213 9.53 13.81 24.58
N ARG A 214 9.43 12.57 25.12
CA ARG A 214 8.43 11.60 24.62
C ARG A 214 7.00 12.01 24.93
N ILE A 215 6.74 12.64 26.09
CA ILE A 215 5.42 13.21 26.42
C ILE A 215 5.03 14.26 25.38
N SER A 216 5.91 15.23 25.08
CA SER A 216 5.62 16.27 24.08
C SER A 216 5.32 15.70 22.69
N GLN A 217 6.04 14.64 22.29
CA GLN A 217 5.77 13.95 21.04
C GLN A 217 4.39 13.26 21.07
N LEU A 218 4.05 12.56 22.14
CA LEU A 218 2.73 11.90 22.30
C LEU A 218 1.58 12.91 22.33
N GLU A 219 1.77 14.10 22.90
CA GLU A 219 0.77 15.16 22.89
C GLU A 219 0.50 15.69 21.47
N LYS A 220 1.53 15.78 20.63
CA LYS A 220 1.36 16.10 19.20
C LYS A 220 0.62 14.98 18.47
N GLU A 221 1.08 13.73 18.62
CA GLU A 221 0.40 12.56 18.03
C GLU A 221 -1.06 12.47 18.49
N TRP A 222 -1.36 12.85 19.72
CA TRP A 222 -2.71 12.93 20.27
C TRP A 222 -3.58 13.95 19.54
N LYS A 223 -3.06 15.14 19.28
CA LYS A 223 -3.79 16.19 18.56
C LYS A 223 -4.20 15.71 17.17
N ASP A 224 -3.27 15.13 16.42
CA ASP A 224 -3.50 14.62 15.06
C ASP A 224 -4.53 13.47 15.09
N ARG A 225 -4.44 12.59 16.08
CA ARG A 225 -5.40 11.49 16.27
C ARG A 225 -6.80 11.99 16.64
N LYS A 226 -6.89 13.01 17.49
CA LYS A 226 -8.17 13.63 17.85
C LYS A 226 -8.84 14.27 16.63
N GLU A 227 -8.07 14.94 15.76
CA GLU A 227 -8.56 15.45 14.50
C GLU A 227 -9.11 14.32 13.61
N ALA A 228 -8.38 13.20 13.51
CA ALA A 228 -8.85 12.03 12.76
C ALA A 228 -10.13 11.41 13.37
N LEU A 229 -10.24 11.31 14.70
CA LEU A 229 -11.42 10.78 15.37
C LEU A 229 -12.65 11.67 15.17
N ALA A 230 -12.49 12.98 15.03
CA ALA A 230 -13.60 13.90 14.77
C ALA A 230 -14.39 13.58 13.48
N TYR A 231 -13.78 12.92 12.51
CA TYR A 231 -14.50 12.43 11.32
C TYR A 231 -15.56 11.37 11.63
N TYR A 232 -15.48 10.72 12.78
CA TYR A 232 -16.41 9.67 13.21
C TYR A 232 -17.49 10.17 14.19
N GLU A 233 -17.37 11.43 14.66
CA GLU A 233 -18.31 12.07 15.57
C GLU A 233 -19.39 12.79 14.74
N VAL A 234 -20.47 12.09 14.34
CA VAL A 234 -21.65 12.72 13.68
C VAL A 234 -22.92 12.01 14.08
#